data_bb967ea564cf146c7dff1b3c431fd4c6
#
_entry.id   bb967ea564cf146c7dff1b3c431fd4c6
#
_cell.length_a   1.000
_cell.length_b   1.000
_cell.length_c   1.000
_cell.angle_alpha   90.00
_cell.angle_beta   90.00
_cell.angle_gamma   90.00
#
_symmetry.space_group_name_H-M   'P 1'
#
loop_
_entity.id
_entity.type
_entity.pdbx_description
1 polymer ?
#
loop_
_entity_poly.entity_id
_entity_poly.type
_entity_poly.pdbx_seq_one_letter_code
_entity_poly.pdbx_strand_id
1 'polypeptide(L)'
;EIMPSLVGSEMCIRDRLLLLYSFFGLYTPKRYQRGSKELVNLVKANLIGLGLSAFVITVWQIQNFPRSLYLLFYLFNFIFGLLSRYIIRRILKTNRKKGRNIKHTVFIGFSTSAAAYIDRIKSNPQWGLKVHGIFDDLVSDNFEYRGIKKIGTLSDLAAYLEKTSLDEVAITLNLNEYHKLEQIVAI
;
A
#
# COMPACT_ATOMS: atom_id res chain seq x y z
N GLU A 1 5.48 -27.14 -38.37
CA GLU A 1 5.67 -27.75 -37.02
C GLU A 1 6.56 -26.93 -36.05
N ILE A 2 6.40 -25.61 -36.03
CA ILE A 2 7.24 -24.71 -35.15
C ILE A 2 6.45 -24.07 -34.01
N MET A 3 5.14 -24.28 -33.93
CA MET A 3 4.29 -23.53 -32.98
C MET A 3 4.21 -24.05 -31.54
N PRO A 4 4.36 -25.33 -31.16
CA PRO A 4 4.17 -25.73 -29.77
C PRO A 4 5.33 -25.33 -28.83
N SER A 5 6.54 -25.21 -29.33
CA SER A 5 7.73 -24.89 -28.49
C SER A 5 7.83 -23.40 -28.13
N LEU A 6 7.35 -22.51 -28.98
CA LEU A 6 7.31 -21.07 -28.70
C LEU A 6 6.28 -20.71 -27.62
N VAL A 7 5.09 -21.29 -27.68
CA VAL A 7 4.02 -21.08 -26.68
C VAL A 7 4.45 -21.54 -25.28
N GLY A 8 5.15 -22.67 -25.18
CA GLY A 8 5.66 -23.17 -23.89
C GLY A 8 6.75 -22.28 -23.27
N SER A 9 7.63 -21.71 -24.08
CA SER A 9 8.70 -20.83 -23.57
C SER A 9 8.20 -19.43 -23.16
N GLU A 10 7.23 -18.89 -23.86
CA GLU A 10 6.62 -17.61 -23.51
C GLU A 10 5.82 -17.68 -22.20
N MET A 11 5.07 -18.76 -21.96
CA MET A 11 4.38 -18.99 -20.68
C MET A 11 5.38 -19.06 -19.54
N CYS A 12 6.50 -19.75 -19.69
CA CYS A 12 7.53 -19.82 -18.64
C CYS A 12 8.16 -18.47 -18.29
N ILE A 13 8.38 -17.59 -19.26
CA ILE A 13 8.95 -16.25 -19.03
C ILE A 13 7.95 -15.38 -18.28
N ARG A 14 6.70 -15.40 -18.67
CA ARG A 14 5.62 -14.64 -18.04
C ARG A 14 5.40 -15.06 -16.59
N ASP A 15 5.33 -16.35 -16.33
CA ASP A 15 5.11 -16.88 -14.98
C ASP A 15 6.24 -16.52 -14.02
N ARG A 16 7.48 -16.57 -14.50
CA ARG A 16 8.66 -16.14 -13.72
C ARG A 16 8.63 -14.66 -13.38
N LEU A 17 8.21 -13.81 -14.31
CA LEU A 17 8.04 -12.38 -14.04
C LEU A 17 6.95 -12.12 -13.00
N LEU A 18 5.82 -12.84 -13.06
CA LEU A 18 4.76 -12.73 -12.06
C LEU A 18 5.23 -13.14 -10.67
N LEU A 19 6.00 -14.23 -10.57
CA LEU A 19 6.60 -14.66 -9.30
C LEU A 19 7.59 -13.64 -8.76
N LEU A 20 8.46 -13.09 -9.61
CA LEU A 20 9.38 -12.02 -9.21
C LEU A 20 8.64 -10.78 -8.74
N TYR A 21 7.60 -10.36 -9.42
CA TYR A 21 6.79 -9.20 -9.02
C TYR A 21 6.08 -9.43 -7.67
N SER A 22 5.63 -10.66 -7.40
CA SER A 22 5.09 -11.05 -6.11
C SER A 22 6.15 -10.99 -5.02
N PHE A 23 7.32 -11.56 -5.26
CA PHE A 23 8.43 -11.58 -4.32
C PHE A 23 8.94 -10.18 -3.95
N PHE A 24 9.02 -9.27 -4.91
CA PHE A 24 9.37 -7.86 -4.67
C PHE A 24 8.23 -7.02 -4.10
N GLY A 25 7.11 -7.64 -3.73
CA GLY A 25 5.97 -6.96 -3.12
C GLY A 25 5.34 -5.89 -4.01
N LEU A 26 5.43 -6.05 -5.33
CA LEU A 26 4.88 -5.11 -6.30
C LEU A 26 3.35 -5.19 -6.40
N TYR A 27 2.74 -6.24 -5.87
CA TYR A 27 1.28 -6.43 -5.78
C TYR A 27 0.69 -6.01 -4.44
N THR A 28 1.52 -5.74 -3.42
CA THR A 28 1.01 -5.29 -2.12
C THR A 28 0.54 -3.84 -2.19
N PRO A 29 -0.73 -3.53 -1.88
CA PRO A 29 -1.26 -2.17 -1.93
C PRO A 29 -0.73 -1.37 -0.74
N LYS A 30 0.32 -0.58 -0.95
CA LYS A 30 0.90 0.29 0.08
C LYS A 30 0.41 1.72 -0.12
N ARG A 31 -0.57 2.15 0.71
CA ARG A 31 -1.20 3.49 0.60
C ARG A 31 -0.22 4.64 0.78
N TYR A 32 0.78 4.47 1.64
CA TYR A 32 1.70 5.53 2.09
C TYR A 32 3.09 5.45 1.47
N GLN A 33 3.35 4.46 0.62
CA GLN A 33 4.69 4.27 0.06
C GLN A 33 5.01 5.33 -1.00
N ARG A 34 6.21 5.93 -0.88
CA ARG A 34 6.77 6.82 -1.91
C ARG A 34 6.91 6.07 -3.24
N GLY A 35 6.50 6.71 -4.35
CA GLY A 35 6.61 6.14 -5.70
C GLY A 35 8.01 5.71 -6.10
N SER A 36 9.04 6.34 -5.52
CA SER A 36 10.44 6.01 -5.77
C SER A 36 10.82 4.57 -5.37
N LYS A 37 10.27 4.06 -4.26
CA LYS A 37 10.55 2.68 -3.82
C LYS A 37 9.95 1.64 -4.76
N GLU A 38 8.76 1.90 -5.28
CA GLU A 38 8.14 1.01 -6.28
C GLU A 38 8.91 1.02 -7.61
N LEU A 39 9.39 2.20 -8.04
CA LEU A 39 10.22 2.32 -9.23
C LEU A 39 11.49 1.47 -9.09
N VAL A 40 12.20 1.60 -7.98
CA VAL A 40 13.40 0.82 -7.70
C VAL A 40 13.10 -0.69 -7.69
N ASN A 41 12.01 -1.12 -7.06
CA ASN A 41 11.62 -2.52 -7.05
C ASN A 41 11.25 -3.03 -8.45
N LEU A 42 10.61 -2.20 -9.26
CA LEU A 42 10.28 -2.54 -10.64
C LEU A 42 11.54 -2.72 -11.49
N VAL A 43 12.51 -1.79 -11.37
CA VAL A 43 13.82 -1.90 -12.06
C VAL A 43 14.53 -3.17 -11.63
N LYS A 44 14.64 -3.43 -10.33
CA LYS A 44 15.28 -4.64 -9.79
C LYS A 44 14.63 -5.92 -10.32
N ALA A 45 13.30 -6.00 -10.27
CA ALA A 45 12.57 -7.16 -10.76
C ALA A 45 12.79 -7.41 -12.26
N ASN A 46 12.79 -6.35 -13.08
CA ASN A 46 13.05 -6.47 -14.52
C ASN A 46 14.50 -6.86 -14.82
N LEU A 47 15.48 -6.31 -14.11
CA LEU A 47 16.89 -6.68 -14.30
C LEU A 47 17.17 -8.13 -13.91
N ILE A 48 16.62 -8.58 -12.77
CA ILE A 48 16.77 -9.96 -12.33
C ILE A 48 16.04 -10.91 -13.29
N GLY A 49 14.82 -10.53 -13.74
CA GLY A 49 14.07 -11.29 -14.73
C GLY A 49 14.84 -11.44 -16.04
N LEU A 50 15.46 -10.36 -16.53
CA LEU A 50 16.29 -10.35 -17.72
C LEU A 50 17.51 -11.26 -17.56
N GLY A 51 18.21 -11.20 -16.43
CA GLY A 51 19.35 -12.06 -16.14
C GLY A 51 18.98 -13.54 -16.06
N LEU A 52 17.91 -13.87 -15.32
CA LEU A 52 17.43 -15.24 -15.18
C LEU A 52 17.00 -15.86 -16.52
N SER A 53 16.27 -15.10 -17.33
CA SER A 53 15.83 -15.62 -18.62
C SER A 53 16.98 -15.72 -19.62
N ALA A 54 17.96 -14.81 -19.59
CA ALA A 54 19.17 -14.93 -20.39
C ALA A 54 19.96 -16.21 -20.01
N PHE A 55 20.09 -16.46 -18.70
CA PHE A 55 20.73 -17.66 -18.19
C PHE A 55 20.04 -18.94 -18.69
N VAL A 56 18.72 -19.00 -18.61
CA VAL A 56 17.93 -20.15 -19.08
C VAL A 56 18.09 -20.37 -20.58
N ILE A 57 18.02 -19.30 -21.40
CA ILE A 57 18.21 -19.38 -22.85
C ILE A 57 19.60 -19.95 -23.19
N THR A 58 20.61 -19.54 -22.41
CA THR A 58 22.00 -19.99 -22.64
C THR A 58 22.19 -21.45 -22.22
N VAL A 59 21.66 -21.87 -21.05
CA VAL A 59 21.81 -23.24 -20.54
C VAL A 59 21.07 -24.27 -21.40
N TRP A 60 19.87 -23.93 -21.87
CA TRP A 60 19.07 -24.82 -22.73
C TRP A 60 19.40 -24.69 -24.22
N GLN A 61 20.44 -23.93 -24.56
CA GLN A 61 20.94 -23.79 -25.94
C GLN A 61 19.80 -23.57 -26.96
N ILE A 62 18.81 -22.74 -26.61
CA ILE A 62 17.69 -22.42 -27.49
C ILE A 62 18.25 -21.67 -28.70
N GLN A 63 18.56 -22.41 -29.76
CA GLN A 63 19.07 -21.87 -31.03
C GLN A 63 17.92 -21.18 -31.74
N ASN A 64 18.23 -20.06 -32.42
CA ASN A 64 17.28 -19.24 -33.23
C ASN A 64 16.30 -18.36 -32.41
N PHE A 65 16.54 -18.10 -31.09
CA PHE A 65 15.74 -17.09 -30.43
C PHE A 65 16.22 -15.67 -30.82
N PRO A 66 15.37 -14.82 -31.40
CA PRO A 66 15.79 -13.50 -31.86
C PRO A 66 16.08 -12.58 -30.65
N ARG A 67 17.35 -12.28 -30.46
CA ARG A 67 17.85 -11.49 -29.32
C ARG A 67 17.21 -10.09 -29.25
N SER A 68 16.87 -9.52 -30.39
CA SER A 68 16.21 -8.22 -30.49
C SER A 68 14.77 -8.26 -29.95
N LEU A 69 14.01 -9.31 -30.21
CA LEU A 69 12.66 -9.50 -29.67
C LEU A 69 12.67 -9.63 -28.15
N TYR A 70 13.66 -10.31 -27.61
CA TYR A 70 13.83 -10.47 -26.18
C TYR A 70 14.08 -9.13 -25.46
N LEU A 71 14.99 -8.31 -25.96
CA LEU A 71 15.24 -6.98 -25.42
C LEU A 71 14.01 -6.07 -25.55
N LEU A 72 13.34 -6.14 -26.69
CA LEU A 72 12.12 -5.37 -26.94
C LEU A 72 11.00 -5.77 -25.97
N PHE A 73 10.83 -7.06 -25.70
CA PHE A 73 9.85 -7.55 -24.74
C PHE A 73 10.08 -6.96 -23.33
N TYR A 74 11.32 -6.99 -22.81
CA TYR A 74 11.63 -6.40 -21.51
C TYR A 74 11.46 -4.89 -21.48
N LEU A 75 11.80 -4.20 -22.56
CA LEU A 75 11.58 -2.75 -22.70
C LEU A 75 10.08 -2.41 -22.63
N PHE A 76 9.26 -3.10 -23.40
CA PHE A 76 7.81 -2.91 -23.36
C PHE A 76 7.22 -3.28 -22.01
N ASN A 77 7.63 -4.40 -21.43
CA ASN A 77 7.17 -4.81 -20.10
C ASN A 77 7.48 -3.74 -19.04
N PHE A 78 8.66 -3.14 -19.09
CA PHE A 78 9.04 -2.05 -18.20
C PHE A 78 8.19 -0.80 -18.42
N ILE A 79 8.01 -0.36 -19.67
CA ILE A 79 7.20 0.81 -20.02
C ILE A 79 5.74 0.61 -19.59
N PHE A 80 5.13 -0.53 -19.92
CA PHE A 80 3.77 -0.85 -19.54
C PHE A 80 3.63 -0.99 -18.02
N GLY A 81 4.63 -1.54 -17.35
CA GLY A 81 4.69 -1.63 -15.90
C GLY A 81 4.70 -0.26 -15.23
N LEU A 82 5.43 0.70 -15.75
CA LEU A 82 5.43 2.10 -15.28
C LEU A 82 4.10 2.79 -15.56
N LEU A 83 3.60 2.67 -16.78
CA LEU A 83 2.39 3.35 -17.23
C LEU A 83 1.17 2.86 -16.44
N SER A 84 1.01 1.56 -16.27
CA SER A 84 -0.09 0.98 -15.49
C SER A 84 -0.07 1.47 -14.04
N ARG A 85 1.09 1.53 -13.38
CA ARG A 85 1.22 2.05 -12.01
C ARG A 85 0.89 3.53 -11.93
N TYR A 86 1.35 4.32 -12.89
CA TYR A 86 1.03 5.74 -12.96
C TYR A 86 -0.49 5.96 -13.09
N ILE A 87 -1.14 5.25 -14.01
CA ILE A 87 -2.58 5.34 -14.25
C ILE A 87 -3.37 4.92 -13.01
N ILE A 88 -3.06 3.75 -12.43
CA ILE A 88 -3.74 3.25 -11.23
C ILE A 88 -3.60 4.24 -10.08
N ARG A 89 -2.39 4.76 -9.84
CA ARG A 89 -2.18 5.78 -8.79
C ARG A 89 -2.97 7.05 -9.04
N ARG A 90 -3.03 7.50 -10.28
CA ARG A 90 -3.79 8.71 -10.66
C ARG A 90 -5.28 8.51 -10.38
N ILE A 91 -5.84 7.37 -10.82
CA ILE A 91 -7.23 7.00 -10.60
C ILE A 91 -7.55 6.91 -9.10
N LEU A 92 -6.72 6.18 -8.33
CA LEU A 92 -6.92 6.01 -6.90
C LEU A 92 -6.84 7.34 -6.14
N LYS A 93 -5.87 8.21 -6.46
CA LYS A 93 -5.78 9.55 -5.86
C LYS A 93 -7.01 10.41 -6.17
N THR A 94 -7.47 10.36 -7.41
CA THR A 94 -8.65 11.12 -7.84
C THR A 94 -9.92 10.62 -7.15
N ASN A 95 -10.10 9.30 -7.07
CA ASN A 95 -11.26 8.70 -6.40
C ASN A 95 -11.28 9.00 -4.89
N ARG A 96 -10.12 8.96 -4.22
CA ARG A 96 -10.01 9.32 -2.80
C ARG A 96 -10.33 10.79 -2.55
N LYS A 97 -9.87 11.70 -3.41
CA LYS A 97 -10.25 13.12 -3.33
C LYS A 97 -11.75 13.34 -3.50
N LYS A 98 -12.44 12.50 -4.28
CA LYS A 98 -13.90 12.53 -4.49
C LYS A 98 -14.67 11.79 -3.38
N GLY A 99 -14.02 11.37 -2.31
CA GLY A 99 -14.67 10.70 -1.19
C GLY A 99 -14.94 9.20 -1.40
N ARG A 100 -14.38 8.58 -2.46
CA ARG A 100 -14.48 7.13 -2.69
C ARG A 100 -13.26 6.41 -2.13
N ASN A 101 -13.46 5.19 -1.63
CA ASN A 101 -12.38 4.36 -1.06
C ASN A 101 -11.65 5.07 0.12
N ILE A 102 -12.45 5.71 0.99
CA ILE A 102 -11.99 6.35 2.22
C ILE A 102 -11.91 5.27 3.31
N LYS A 103 -10.90 5.34 4.15
CA LYS A 103 -10.80 4.59 5.39
C LYS A 103 -11.28 5.44 6.56
N HIS A 104 -12.11 4.86 7.37
CA HIS A 104 -12.63 5.45 8.60
C HIS A 104 -11.69 5.13 9.75
N THR A 105 -11.14 6.16 10.38
CA THR A 105 -10.13 6.04 11.45
C THR A 105 -10.59 6.76 12.69
N VAL A 106 -10.35 6.19 13.87
CA VAL A 106 -10.46 6.85 15.16
C VAL A 106 -9.09 6.90 15.84
N PHE A 107 -8.90 7.90 16.68
CA PHE A 107 -7.69 8.06 17.49
C PHE A 107 -7.98 7.67 18.94
N ILE A 108 -7.05 6.95 19.53
CA ILE A 108 -7.06 6.63 20.96
C ILE A 108 -5.89 7.37 21.62
N GLY A 109 -6.24 8.29 22.51
CA GLY A 109 -5.32 9.22 23.16
C GLY A 109 -4.97 10.41 22.27
N PHE A 110 -4.94 11.59 22.85
CA PHE A 110 -4.52 12.82 22.19
C PHE A 110 -3.15 13.26 22.66
N SER A 111 -2.16 13.02 21.86
CA SER A 111 -0.77 13.42 22.10
C SER A 111 -0.28 14.36 20.99
N THR A 112 0.92 14.91 21.17
CA THR A 112 1.61 15.67 20.11
C THR A 112 1.73 14.88 18.81
N SER A 113 1.91 13.56 18.92
CA SER A 113 1.95 12.65 17.78
C SER A 113 0.59 12.54 17.08
N ALA A 114 -0.52 12.49 17.87
CA ALA A 114 -1.88 12.51 17.33
C ALA A 114 -2.13 13.81 16.55
N ALA A 115 -1.81 14.96 17.12
CA ALA A 115 -1.96 16.25 16.47
C ALA A 115 -1.19 16.32 15.14
N ALA A 116 0.08 15.93 15.16
CA ALA A 116 0.92 15.90 13.96
C ALA A 116 0.37 14.93 12.87
N TYR A 117 -0.20 13.80 13.28
CA TYR A 117 -0.78 12.84 12.35
C TYR A 117 -2.10 13.35 11.75
N ILE A 118 -2.95 13.95 12.56
CA ILE A 118 -4.19 14.61 12.11
C ILE A 118 -3.87 15.73 11.11
N ASP A 119 -2.87 16.56 11.38
CA ASP A 119 -2.43 17.62 10.48
C ASP A 119 -1.93 17.06 9.15
N ARG A 120 -1.20 15.94 9.18
CA ARG A 120 -0.77 15.23 7.97
C ARG A 120 -1.94 14.67 7.16
N ILE A 121 -2.94 14.09 7.83
CA ILE A 121 -4.15 13.58 7.15
C ILE A 121 -4.87 14.71 6.45
N LYS A 122 -5.07 15.84 7.12
CA LYS A 122 -5.76 17.01 6.56
C LYS A 122 -4.99 17.66 5.41
N SER A 123 -3.67 17.69 5.50
CA SER A 123 -2.81 18.21 4.43
C SER A 123 -2.73 17.26 3.22
N ASN A 124 -3.14 16.01 3.36
CA ASN A 124 -3.03 14.99 2.32
C ASN A 124 -4.35 14.24 2.07
N PRO A 125 -5.37 14.91 1.52
CA PRO A 125 -6.69 14.30 1.27
C PRO A 125 -6.62 13.10 0.30
N GLN A 126 -5.54 13.00 -0.50
CA GLN A 126 -5.28 11.86 -1.37
C GLN A 126 -4.96 10.55 -0.63
N TRP A 127 -4.72 10.58 0.68
CA TRP A 127 -4.57 9.36 1.49
C TRP A 127 -5.90 8.65 1.68
N GLY A 128 -7.02 9.38 1.59
CA GLY A 128 -8.35 8.84 1.76
C GLY A 128 -8.58 8.33 3.18
N LEU A 129 -8.13 9.10 4.18
CA LEU A 129 -8.42 8.87 5.60
C LEU A 129 -9.44 9.90 6.07
N LYS A 130 -10.46 9.44 6.78
CA LYS A 130 -11.43 10.28 7.45
C LYS A 130 -11.39 9.97 8.94
N VAL A 131 -11.00 10.95 9.73
CA VAL A 131 -11.00 10.83 11.18
C VAL A 131 -12.40 11.12 11.69
N HIS A 132 -12.98 10.16 12.41
CA HIS A 132 -14.31 10.28 13.02
C HIS A 132 -14.24 11.05 14.32
N GLY A 133 -13.22 10.81 15.13
CA GLY A 133 -13.02 11.50 16.40
C GLY A 133 -11.91 10.88 17.25
N ILE A 134 -11.87 11.32 18.47
CA ILE A 134 -10.82 10.99 19.45
C ILE A 134 -11.47 10.38 20.69
N PHE A 135 -10.93 9.28 21.16
CA PHE A 135 -11.23 8.69 22.46
C PHE A 135 -10.08 8.99 23.40
N ASP A 136 -10.38 9.65 24.52
CA ASP A 136 -9.36 10.04 25.49
C ASP A 136 -9.98 10.24 26.87
N ASP A 137 -9.31 9.78 27.91
CA ASP A 137 -9.77 9.94 29.31
C ASP A 137 -9.31 11.25 29.94
N LEU A 138 -8.20 11.83 29.47
CA LEU A 138 -7.55 13.00 30.06
C LEU A 138 -8.05 14.33 29.50
N VAL A 139 -8.59 14.30 28.29
CA VAL A 139 -9.03 15.52 27.58
C VAL A 139 -10.48 15.82 27.91
N SER A 140 -10.83 17.11 28.04
CA SER A 140 -12.19 17.57 28.34
C SER A 140 -13.21 17.13 27.28
N ASP A 141 -14.47 16.95 27.68
CA ASP A 141 -15.53 16.45 26.78
C ASP A 141 -15.84 17.38 25.60
N ASN A 142 -15.60 18.68 25.77
CA ASN A 142 -15.77 19.67 24.73
C ASN A 142 -14.53 19.87 23.84
N PHE A 143 -13.55 18.98 23.93
CA PHE A 143 -12.32 19.11 23.17
C PHE A 143 -12.55 18.93 21.67
N GLU A 144 -12.00 19.86 20.90
CA GLU A 144 -12.00 19.82 19.47
C GLU A 144 -10.62 20.22 18.92
N TYR A 145 -10.08 19.43 18.03
CA TYR A 145 -8.85 19.74 17.30
C TYR A 145 -9.07 19.65 15.81
N ARG A 146 -8.88 20.78 15.12
CA ARG A 146 -9.06 20.86 13.66
C ARG A 146 -10.41 20.34 13.16
N GLY A 147 -11.51 20.56 13.89
CA GLY A 147 -12.84 20.06 13.55
C GLY A 147 -13.06 18.58 13.85
N ILE A 148 -12.17 17.94 14.58
CA ILE A 148 -12.30 16.58 15.09
C ILE A 148 -12.59 16.67 16.57
N LYS A 149 -13.74 16.13 16.99
CA LYS A 149 -14.21 16.18 18.37
C LYS A 149 -13.83 14.93 19.16
N LYS A 150 -13.74 15.07 20.47
CA LYS A 150 -13.78 13.92 21.36
C LYS A 150 -15.14 13.22 21.22
N ILE A 151 -15.16 11.91 21.09
CA ILE A 151 -16.38 11.11 20.98
C ILE A 151 -16.73 10.47 22.33
N GLY A 152 -15.73 10.07 23.10
CA GLY A 152 -15.93 9.39 24.37
C GLY A 152 -14.62 9.07 25.07
N THR A 153 -14.74 8.24 26.10
CA THR A 153 -13.65 7.70 26.88
C THR A 153 -13.19 6.34 26.33
N LEU A 154 -12.11 5.80 26.86
CA LEU A 154 -11.64 4.44 26.49
C LEU A 154 -12.69 3.37 26.81
N SER A 155 -13.51 3.55 27.82
CA SER A 155 -14.60 2.63 28.17
C SER A 155 -15.69 2.54 27.10
N ASP A 156 -15.91 3.63 26.37
CA ASP A 156 -16.94 3.70 25.33
C ASP A 156 -16.48 3.09 24.00
N LEU A 157 -15.17 2.82 23.88
CA LEU A 157 -14.56 2.36 22.65
C LEU A 157 -15.16 1.04 22.13
N ALA A 158 -15.30 0.06 23.03
CA ALA A 158 -15.83 -1.26 22.65
C ALA A 158 -17.25 -1.16 22.06
N ALA A 159 -18.13 -0.44 22.75
CA ALA A 159 -19.49 -0.20 22.29
C ALA A 159 -19.58 0.61 21.00
N TYR A 160 -18.60 1.49 20.77
CA TYR A 160 -18.52 2.26 19.53
C TYR A 160 -18.04 1.40 18.35
N LEU A 161 -17.07 0.51 18.58
CA LEU A 161 -16.55 -0.42 17.57
C LEU A 161 -17.61 -1.41 17.09
N GLU A 162 -18.48 -1.88 17.99
CA GLU A 162 -19.59 -2.76 17.63
C GLU A 162 -20.64 -2.08 16.73
N LYS A 163 -20.86 -0.78 16.93
CA LYS A 163 -21.91 -0.01 16.20
C LYS A 163 -21.40 0.60 14.91
N THR A 164 -20.10 0.84 14.78
CA THR A 164 -19.52 1.58 13.66
C THR A 164 -18.44 0.76 12.99
N SER A 165 -18.59 0.51 11.70
CA SER A 165 -17.51 -0.15 10.94
C SER A 165 -16.35 0.81 10.76
N LEU A 166 -15.25 0.55 11.45
CA LEU A 166 -13.99 1.26 11.32
C LEU A 166 -12.98 0.42 10.57
N ASP A 167 -12.17 1.08 9.77
CA ASP A 167 -11.10 0.42 9.01
C ASP A 167 -9.77 0.42 9.75
N GLU A 168 -9.56 1.41 10.64
CA GLU A 168 -8.27 1.63 11.28
C GLU A 168 -8.45 2.35 12.62
N VAL A 169 -7.72 1.89 13.62
CA VAL A 169 -7.64 2.52 14.93
C VAL A 169 -6.20 2.99 15.14
N ALA A 170 -6.01 4.29 15.36
CA ALA A 170 -4.70 4.87 15.60
C ALA A 170 -4.48 5.08 17.10
N ILE A 171 -3.59 4.30 17.69
CA ILE A 171 -3.25 4.41 19.11
C ILE A 171 -2.10 5.41 19.26
N THR A 172 -2.37 6.51 19.96
CA THR A 172 -1.43 7.63 20.12
C THR A 172 -1.30 8.06 21.58
N LEU A 173 -1.23 7.06 22.46
CA LEU A 173 -1.08 7.25 23.89
C LEU A 173 0.25 7.91 24.26
N ASN A 174 0.24 8.69 25.33
CA ASN A 174 1.48 9.18 25.96
C ASN A 174 2.20 8.03 26.69
N LEU A 175 3.51 8.17 26.89
CA LEU A 175 4.33 7.16 27.59
C LEU A 175 3.77 6.78 28.96
N ASN A 176 3.16 7.73 29.69
CA ASN A 176 2.57 7.51 30.99
C ASN A 176 1.30 6.64 30.97
N GLU A 177 0.68 6.46 29.80
CA GLU A 177 -0.53 5.68 29.61
C GLU A 177 -0.28 4.34 28.90
N TYR A 178 0.98 3.98 28.72
CA TYR A 178 1.36 2.76 28.00
C TYR A 178 0.80 1.48 28.63
N HIS A 179 0.54 1.48 29.95
CA HIS A 179 -0.12 0.37 30.66
C HIS A 179 -1.54 0.09 30.16
N LYS A 180 -2.22 1.08 29.55
CA LYS A 180 -3.56 0.91 28.98
C LYS A 180 -3.53 0.21 27.61
N LEU A 181 -2.35 0.08 27.00
CA LEU A 181 -2.22 -0.49 25.65
C LEU A 181 -2.72 -1.93 25.59
N GLU A 182 -2.42 -2.74 26.60
CA GLU A 182 -2.88 -4.14 26.66
C GLU A 182 -4.39 -4.24 26.69
N GLN A 183 -5.05 -3.36 27.45
CA GLN A 183 -6.52 -3.31 27.53
C GLN A 183 -7.14 -2.91 26.19
N ILE A 184 -6.53 -1.94 25.48
CA ILE A 184 -7.02 -1.46 24.18
C ILE A 184 -6.86 -2.52 23.09
N VAL A 185 -5.77 -3.29 23.11
CA VAL A 185 -5.50 -4.34 22.12
C VAL A 185 -6.37 -5.58 22.36
N ALA A 186 -6.87 -5.78 23.57
CA ALA A 186 -7.76 -6.88 23.94
C ALA A 186 -9.24 -6.64 23.55
N ILE A 187 -9.60 -5.42 23.14
CA ILE A 187 -10.93 -5.04 22.64
C ILE A 187 -10.99 -5.35 21.15
#